data_3f7e995aa7d478a234bf8fff59da5673
#
_entry.id   3f7e995aa7d478a234bf8fff59da5673
#
_cell.length_a   1.000
_cell.length_b   1.000
_cell.length_c   1.000
_cell.angle_alpha   90.00
_cell.angle_beta   90.00
_cell.angle_gamma   90.00
#
_symmetry.space_group_name_H-M   'P 1'
#
loop_
_entity.id
_entity.type
_entity.pdbx_description
1 polymer ?
#
loop_
_entity_poly.entity_id
_entity_poly.type
_entity_poly.pdbx_seq_one_letter_code
_entity_poly.pdbx_strand_id
1 'polypeptide(L)'
;MISFIAMLEKMFEERVIRLNHKPEDIEGSYVLYCMEASQREDFNHALEFSIYKANSLKKPVLVAFFITDKYKFSNQRYYRFMIEGILKTKERIESRGIKFLILKDDFVNGSLKLSKNACLVVFDRNYLKTQRAWRRKVSDLCDVATYEVESDVLVPVEYLYQKSVPYAYLYRNALEKVLDRFLVEVDTLEPEIKSNDLDFNFENQLNFDNVEDFINSLNIDKSVKSVENFYKGGSDEAYRLLKDFIERKLPFYKEKRNDPTTDYTSNLSPYLHFGQISPLKVVLEVFKSY
;
A
#
# COMPACT_ATOMS: atom_id res chain seq x y z
N MET A 1 -20.89 -21.16 13.08
CA MET A 1 -20.27 -20.67 11.82
C MET A 1 -20.33 -19.15 11.86
N ILE A 2 -19.16 -18.50 11.99
CA ILE A 2 -19.07 -17.04 11.88
C ILE A 2 -19.41 -16.70 10.43
N SER A 3 -20.31 -15.72 10.19
CA SER A 3 -20.63 -15.32 8.82
C SER A 3 -19.38 -14.71 8.16
N PHE A 4 -19.27 -14.79 6.84
CA PHE A 4 -18.17 -14.18 6.08
C PHE A 4 -18.01 -12.69 6.42
N ILE A 5 -19.13 -11.97 6.56
CA ILE A 5 -19.14 -10.55 6.96
C ILE A 5 -18.51 -10.36 8.34
N ALA A 6 -18.84 -11.17 9.33
CA ALA A 6 -18.27 -11.05 10.67
C ALA A 6 -16.76 -11.37 10.70
N MET A 7 -16.28 -12.21 9.79
CA MET A 7 -14.85 -12.47 9.63
C MET A 7 -14.12 -11.27 9.03
N LEU A 8 -14.68 -10.63 8.01
CA LEU A 8 -14.16 -9.40 7.41
C LEU A 8 -14.14 -8.23 8.42
N GLU A 9 -15.23 -8.03 9.14
CA GLU A 9 -15.33 -7.00 10.18
C GLU A 9 -14.23 -7.18 11.23
N LYS A 10 -14.01 -8.42 11.69
CA LYS A 10 -12.95 -8.73 12.64
C LYS A 10 -11.54 -8.48 12.07
N MET A 11 -11.31 -8.79 10.80
CA MET A 11 -10.04 -8.51 10.13
C MET A 11 -9.75 -7.00 10.09
N PHE A 12 -10.78 -6.18 9.83
CA PHE A 12 -10.64 -4.72 9.77
C PHE A 12 -10.58 -4.07 11.15
N GLU A 13 -11.28 -4.61 12.15
CA GLU A 13 -11.39 -4.04 13.50
C GLU A 13 -10.04 -3.74 14.15
N GLU A 14 -9.01 -4.55 13.85
CA GLU A 14 -7.68 -4.43 14.44
C GLU A 14 -6.69 -3.63 13.58
N ARG A 15 -7.01 -3.41 12.30
CA ARG A 15 -6.12 -2.74 11.34
C ARG A 15 -6.59 -1.36 10.93
N VAL A 16 -7.84 -1.03 11.20
CA VAL A 16 -8.47 0.22 10.78
C VAL A 16 -8.57 1.19 11.93
N ILE A 17 -8.08 2.40 11.74
CA ILE A 17 -8.17 3.50 12.70
C ILE A 17 -8.93 4.64 12.06
N ARG A 18 -9.99 5.08 12.71
CA ARG A 18 -10.70 6.30 12.33
C ARG A 18 -9.92 7.51 12.81
N LEU A 19 -9.61 8.45 11.89
CA LEU A 19 -8.76 9.60 12.18
C LEU A 19 -9.53 10.85 12.64
N ASN A 20 -10.81 10.97 12.26
CA ASN A 20 -11.65 12.10 12.64
C ASN A 20 -13.07 11.67 13.04
N HIS A 21 -13.86 12.60 13.57
CA HIS A 21 -15.25 12.36 13.98
C HIS A 21 -16.28 12.87 12.96
N LYS A 22 -15.84 13.24 11.74
CA LYS A 22 -16.74 13.68 10.66
C LYS A 22 -17.62 12.51 10.19
N PRO A 23 -18.85 12.77 9.72
CA PRO A 23 -19.72 11.72 9.20
C PRO A 23 -19.19 11.15 7.88
N GLU A 24 -19.67 9.97 7.51
CA GLU A 24 -19.61 9.48 6.14
C GLU A 24 -20.69 10.22 5.35
N ASP A 25 -20.33 10.76 4.19
CA ASP A 25 -21.29 11.46 3.33
C ASP A 25 -21.93 10.48 2.35
N ILE A 26 -23.18 10.10 2.58
CA ILE A 26 -23.92 9.17 1.74
C ILE A 26 -24.27 9.75 0.35
N GLU A 27 -24.24 11.08 0.20
CA GLU A 27 -24.47 11.74 -1.08
C GLU A 27 -23.17 11.84 -1.91
N GLY A 28 -22.03 11.57 -1.34
CA GLY A 28 -20.75 11.51 -2.03
C GLY A 28 -20.78 10.55 -3.22
N SER A 29 -19.93 10.78 -4.20
CA SER A 29 -19.92 10.04 -5.46
C SER A 29 -19.10 8.74 -5.41
N TYR A 30 -18.18 8.60 -4.47
CA TYR A 30 -17.28 7.46 -4.37
C TYR A 30 -16.63 7.32 -2.98
N VAL A 31 -16.11 6.15 -2.68
CA VAL A 31 -15.14 5.94 -1.60
C VAL A 31 -13.74 6.22 -2.16
N LEU A 32 -13.02 7.14 -1.55
CA LEU A 32 -11.68 7.53 -1.99
C LEU A 32 -10.62 6.71 -1.23
N TYR A 33 -9.77 5.97 -1.96
CA TYR A 33 -8.55 5.39 -1.41
C TYR A 33 -7.32 6.17 -1.90
N CYS A 34 -6.66 6.88 -1.01
CA CYS A 34 -5.38 7.55 -1.27
C CYS A 34 -4.24 6.57 -0.99
N MET A 35 -3.81 5.85 -2.02
CA MET A 35 -2.70 4.90 -1.92
C MET A 35 -1.38 5.63 -1.71
N GLU A 36 -0.55 5.14 -0.78
CA GLU A 36 0.76 5.72 -0.46
C GLU A 36 1.82 4.64 -0.23
N ALA A 37 1.67 3.85 0.83
CA ALA A 37 2.66 2.88 1.30
C ALA A 37 2.46 1.49 0.71
N SER A 38 1.22 1.06 0.49
CA SER A 38 0.87 -0.28 0.03
C SER A 38 0.65 -0.30 -1.48
N GLN A 39 1.74 -0.12 -2.25
CA GLN A 39 1.68 0.04 -3.72
C GLN A 39 1.48 -1.31 -4.42
N ARG A 40 0.37 -1.99 -4.10
CA ARG A 40 -0.02 -3.30 -4.64
C ARG A 40 -1.53 -3.46 -4.65
N GLU A 41 -1.99 -4.41 -5.40
CA GLU A 41 -3.43 -4.72 -5.48
C GLU A 41 -3.82 -5.87 -4.54
N ASP A 42 -2.99 -6.89 -4.36
CA ASP A 42 -3.27 -8.04 -3.53
C ASP A 42 -2.72 -7.90 -2.09
N PHE A 43 -3.30 -8.64 -1.13
CA PHE A 43 -2.92 -8.52 0.28
C PHE A 43 -2.87 -7.06 0.78
N ASN A 44 -3.75 -6.23 0.24
CA ASN A 44 -3.86 -4.81 0.57
C ASN A 44 -5.14 -4.55 1.38
N HIS A 45 -5.01 -4.57 2.70
CA HIS A 45 -6.15 -4.36 3.60
C HIS A 45 -6.84 -3.01 3.40
N ALA A 46 -6.10 -1.96 2.99
CA ALA A 46 -6.68 -0.64 2.74
C ALA A 46 -7.57 -0.62 1.49
N LEU A 47 -7.15 -1.31 0.42
CA LEU A 47 -7.96 -1.48 -0.77
C LEU A 47 -9.23 -2.30 -0.47
N GLU A 48 -9.08 -3.44 0.22
CA GLU A 48 -10.22 -4.31 0.54
C GLU A 48 -11.19 -3.63 1.51
N PHE A 49 -10.69 -2.86 2.49
CA PHE A 49 -11.55 -2.03 3.34
C PHE A 49 -12.30 -0.96 2.54
N SER A 50 -11.64 -0.35 1.56
CA SER A 50 -12.29 0.65 0.69
C SER A 50 -13.41 0.02 -0.14
N ILE A 51 -13.20 -1.21 -0.66
CA ILE A 51 -14.24 -1.96 -1.39
C ILE A 51 -15.38 -2.36 -0.45
N TYR A 52 -15.06 -2.87 0.75
CA TYR A 52 -16.07 -3.20 1.77
C TYR A 52 -16.98 -2.00 2.09
N LYS A 53 -16.38 -0.83 2.33
CA LYS A 53 -17.13 0.41 2.61
C LYS A 53 -17.94 0.87 1.39
N ALA A 54 -17.36 0.81 0.21
CA ALA A 54 -18.03 1.18 -1.03
C ALA A 54 -19.26 0.29 -1.31
N ASN A 55 -19.13 -1.02 -1.15
CA ASN A 55 -20.25 -1.96 -1.30
C ASN A 55 -21.36 -1.68 -0.26
N SER A 56 -20.99 -1.41 0.99
CA SER A 56 -21.95 -1.05 2.05
C SER A 56 -22.71 0.24 1.75
N LEU A 57 -22.06 1.22 1.13
CA LEU A 57 -22.65 2.51 0.74
C LEU A 57 -23.30 2.50 -0.65
N LYS A 58 -23.19 1.41 -1.41
CA LYS A 58 -23.60 1.32 -2.82
C LYS A 58 -22.95 2.41 -3.68
N LYS A 59 -21.65 2.58 -3.51
CA LYS A 59 -20.84 3.55 -4.24
C LYS A 59 -19.61 2.86 -4.87
N PRO A 60 -19.03 3.44 -5.92
CA PRO A 60 -17.78 2.92 -6.48
C PRO A 60 -16.57 3.31 -5.62
N VAL A 61 -15.44 2.61 -5.83
CA VAL A 61 -14.13 2.99 -5.29
C VAL A 61 -13.39 3.83 -6.32
N LEU A 62 -12.73 4.90 -5.87
CA LEU A 62 -11.74 5.64 -6.63
C LEU A 62 -10.39 5.53 -5.92
N VAL A 63 -9.37 5.02 -6.60
CA VAL A 63 -8.00 4.97 -6.09
C VAL A 63 -7.20 6.14 -6.66
N ALA A 64 -6.47 6.85 -5.81
CA ALA A 64 -5.59 7.94 -6.21
C ALA A 64 -4.18 7.74 -5.66
N PHE A 65 -3.19 7.97 -6.52
CA PHE A 65 -1.78 8.00 -6.18
C PHE A 65 -1.19 9.34 -6.57
N PHE A 66 -0.46 9.99 -5.64
CA PHE A 66 0.07 11.32 -5.86
C PHE A 66 1.58 11.28 -6.06
N ILE A 67 2.07 11.89 -7.14
CA ILE A 67 3.49 12.04 -7.43
C ILE A 67 3.89 13.50 -7.27
N THR A 68 4.87 13.76 -6.42
CA THR A 68 5.47 15.07 -6.22
C THR A 68 6.98 14.98 -6.36
N ASP A 69 7.60 15.98 -6.99
CA ASP A 69 9.06 16.11 -7.09
C ASP A 69 9.70 16.86 -5.90
N LYS A 70 8.87 17.16 -4.88
CA LYS A 70 9.30 17.86 -3.67
C LYS A 70 9.76 16.94 -2.53
N TYR A 71 9.80 15.63 -2.78
CA TYR A 71 10.23 14.68 -1.76
C TYR A 71 11.75 14.76 -1.56
N LYS A 72 12.14 15.30 -0.41
CA LYS A 72 13.55 15.51 -0.07
C LYS A 72 14.29 14.15 0.01
N PHE A 73 15.50 14.09 -0.53
CA PHE A 73 16.37 12.91 -0.58
C PHE A 73 15.95 11.81 -1.57
N SER A 74 14.94 12.04 -2.39
CA SER A 74 14.63 11.14 -3.50
C SER A 74 15.46 11.50 -4.75
N ASN A 75 15.71 10.50 -5.59
CA ASN A 75 16.50 10.62 -6.81
C ASN A 75 15.85 9.83 -7.95
N GLN A 76 16.46 9.86 -9.14
CA GLN A 76 15.96 9.16 -10.32
C GLN A 76 15.73 7.66 -10.07
N ARG A 77 16.63 6.98 -9.37
CA ARG A 77 16.50 5.54 -9.02
C ARG A 77 15.24 5.25 -8.23
N TYR A 78 14.95 6.07 -7.22
CA TYR A 78 13.77 5.96 -6.39
C TYR A 78 12.48 6.09 -7.20
N TYR A 79 12.37 7.18 -7.99
CA TYR A 79 11.17 7.44 -8.79
C TYR A 79 10.94 6.38 -9.87
N ARG A 80 11.98 5.93 -10.55
CA ARG A 80 11.84 4.90 -11.58
C ARG A 80 11.27 3.62 -11.01
N PHE A 81 11.87 3.10 -9.95
CA PHE A 81 11.41 1.87 -9.32
C PHE A 81 9.95 2.00 -8.82
N MET A 82 9.61 3.12 -8.19
CA MET A 82 8.26 3.42 -7.74
C MET A 82 7.27 3.46 -8.91
N ILE A 83 7.58 4.19 -9.97
CA ILE A 83 6.68 4.38 -11.11
C ILE A 83 6.46 3.07 -11.86
N GLU A 84 7.50 2.28 -12.10
CA GLU A 84 7.37 0.95 -12.70
C GLU A 84 6.39 0.07 -11.92
N GLY A 85 6.48 0.08 -10.58
CA GLY A 85 5.58 -0.67 -9.71
C GLY A 85 4.15 -0.15 -9.72
N ILE A 86 3.97 1.18 -9.61
CA ILE A 86 2.63 1.76 -9.53
C ILE A 86 1.85 1.62 -10.84
N LEU A 87 2.51 1.62 -11.99
CA LEU A 87 1.87 1.37 -13.28
C LEU A 87 1.32 -0.07 -13.35
N LYS A 88 2.05 -1.05 -12.85
CA LYS A 88 1.58 -2.44 -12.76
C LYS A 88 0.42 -2.59 -11.76
N THR A 89 0.51 -1.91 -10.64
CA THR A 89 -0.56 -1.86 -9.64
C THR A 89 -1.83 -1.25 -10.22
N LYS A 90 -1.70 -0.14 -10.98
CA LYS A 90 -2.81 0.49 -11.69
C LYS A 90 -3.49 -0.49 -12.64
N GLU A 91 -2.73 -1.15 -13.52
CA GLU A 91 -3.24 -2.15 -14.48
C GLU A 91 -4.07 -3.23 -13.78
N ARG A 92 -3.58 -3.75 -12.65
CA ARG A 92 -4.26 -4.81 -11.87
C ARG A 92 -5.51 -4.32 -11.16
N ILE A 93 -5.47 -3.14 -10.54
CA ILE A 93 -6.65 -2.54 -9.89
C ILE A 93 -7.72 -2.20 -10.92
N GLU A 94 -7.34 -1.67 -12.08
CA GLU A 94 -8.28 -1.38 -13.15
C GLU A 94 -8.90 -2.65 -13.76
N SER A 95 -8.17 -3.77 -13.78
CA SER A 95 -8.75 -5.06 -14.20
C SER A 95 -9.85 -5.56 -13.26
N ARG A 96 -9.86 -5.14 -11.99
CA ARG A 96 -10.94 -5.37 -11.03
C ARG A 96 -12.12 -4.41 -11.20
N GLY A 97 -12.10 -3.51 -12.19
CA GLY A 97 -13.16 -2.53 -12.44
C GLY A 97 -13.06 -1.27 -11.58
N ILE A 98 -11.91 -0.99 -10.98
CA ILE A 98 -11.68 0.15 -10.10
C ILE A 98 -10.81 1.19 -10.79
N LYS A 99 -11.30 2.41 -10.93
CA LYS A 99 -10.55 3.53 -11.50
C LYS A 99 -9.35 3.89 -10.65
N PHE A 100 -8.18 3.99 -11.29
CA PHE A 100 -6.93 4.37 -10.64
C PHE A 100 -6.35 5.64 -11.27
N LEU A 101 -6.26 6.71 -10.49
CA LEU A 101 -5.69 7.98 -10.91
C LEU A 101 -4.26 8.12 -10.42
N ILE A 102 -3.35 8.50 -11.31
CA ILE A 102 -2.02 8.97 -10.95
C ILE A 102 -2.00 10.47 -11.20
N LEU A 103 -1.76 11.26 -10.16
CA LEU A 103 -1.88 12.73 -10.20
C LEU A 103 -0.55 13.39 -9.83
N LYS A 104 -0.15 14.42 -10.60
CA LYS A 104 0.98 15.27 -10.22
C LYS A 104 0.52 16.34 -9.26
N ASP A 105 0.51 16.03 -7.97
CA ASP A 105 0.15 16.96 -6.89
C ASP A 105 0.87 16.55 -5.60
N ASP A 106 0.85 17.42 -4.58
CA ASP A 106 1.22 16.98 -3.24
C ASP A 106 0.06 16.19 -2.59
N PHE A 107 0.43 15.28 -1.69
CA PHE A 107 -0.51 14.37 -1.06
C PHE A 107 -1.68 15.08 -0.37
N VAL A 108 -1.42 16.19 0.33
CA VAL A 108 -2.45 16.89 1.11
C VAL A 108 -3.44 17.59 0.19
N ASN A 109 -2.94 18.39 -0.77
CA ASN A 109 -3.81 19.15 -1.67
C ASN A 109 -4.60 18.23 -2.60
N GLY A 110 -3.95 17.22 -3.16
CA GLY A 110 -4.60 16.23 -4.01
C GLY A 110 -5.71 15.46 -3.27
N SER A 111 -5.42 14.97 -2.06
CA SER A 111 -6.42 14.27 -1.23
C SER A 111 -7.60 15.19 -0.88
N LEU A 112 -7.35 16.44 -0.49
CA LEU A 112 -8.41 17.41 -0.18
C LEU A 112 -9.26 17.78 -1.38
N LYS A 113 -8.69 17.89 -2.57
CA LYS A 113 -9.46 18.14 -3.81
C LYS A 113 -10.41 16.99 -4.09
N LEU A 114 -9.90 15.74 -4.00
CA LEU A 114 -10.72 14.55 -4.27
C LEU A 114 -11.73 14.29 -3.16
N SER A 115 -11.43 14.60 -1.91
CA SER A 115 -12.34 14.34 -0.79
C SER A 115 -13.64 15.14 -0.84
N LYS A 116 -13.71 16.24 -1.60
CA LYS A 116 -14.93 17.08 -1.73
C LYS A 116 -16.14 16.34 -2.25
N ASN A 117 -15.90 15.31 -3.09
CA ASN A 117 -16.97 14.50 -3.67
C ASN A 117 -16.96 13.06 -3.15
N ALA A 118 -16.13 12.77 -2.14
CA ALA A 118 -16.02 11.44 -1.57
C ALA A 118 -17.03 11.22 -0.43
N CYS A 119 -17.51 9.99 -0.29
CA CYS A 119 -18.29 9.56 0.88
C CYS A 119 -17.42 9.50 2.14
N LEU A 120 -16.21 9.04 1.97
CA LEU A 120 -15.17 8.91 2.99
C LEU A 120 -13.80 8.77 2.32
N VAL A 121 -12.73 8.92 3.11
CA VAL A 121 -11.35 8.77 2.62
C VAL A 121 -10.63 7.69 3.42
N VAL A 122 -9.95 6.80 2.71
CA VAL A 122 -9.08 5.75 3.26
C VAL A 122 -7.63 6.04 2.90
N PHE A 123 -6.73 5.86 3.86
CA PHE A 123 -5.29 6.00 3.69
C PHE A 123 -4.57 4.71 4.08
N ASP A 124 -3.40 4.46 3.48
CA ASP A 124 -2.42 3.55 4.05
C ASP A 124 -1.85 4.11 5.34
N ARG A 125 -1.63 3.25 6.33
CA ARG A 125 -0.92 3.63 7.54
C ARG A 125 0.58 3.52 7.34
N ASN A 126 1.24 4.65 7.11
CA ASN A 126 2.69 4.79 7.10
C ASN A 126 3.18 5.39 8.43
N TYR A 127 4.38 5.03 8.87
CA TYR A 127 4.87 5.35 10.22
C TYR A 127 5.80 6.54 10.27
N LEU A 128 6.31 7.02 9.12
CA LEU A 128 7.23 8.14 9.07
C LEU A 128 6.55 9.45 9.46
N LYS A 129 7.31 10.34 10.11
CA LYS A 129 6.80 11.62 10.64
C LYS A 129 6.10 12.48 9.58
N THR A 130 6.65 12.53 8.38
CA THR A 130 6.11 13.34 7.27
C THR A 130 4.76 12.82 6.81
N GLN A 131 4.65 11.52 6.53
CA GLN A 131 3.41 10.90 6.06
C GLN A 131 2.30 10.95 7.13
N ARG A 132 2.66 10.75 8.39
CA ARG A 132 1.72 10.93 9.51
C ARG A 132 1.19 12.36 9.59
N ALA A 133 2.05 13.36 9.36
CA ALA A 133 1.65 14.76 9.35
C ALA A 133 0.71 15.08 8.18
N TRP A 134 0.96 14.49 7.00
CA TRP A 134 0.08 14.66 5.84
C TRP A 134 -1.32 14.12 6.10
N ARG A 135 -1.44 12.86 6.54
CA ARG A 135 -2.74 12.26 6.84
C ARG A 135 -3.49 13.02 7.92
N ARG A 136 -2.80 13.43 8.99
CA ARG A 136 -3.42 14.27 10.04
C ARG A 136 -3.96 15.55 9.44
N LYS A 137 -3.18 16.26 8.63
CA LYS A 137 -3.61 17.52 8.01
C LYS A 137 -4.82 17.33 7.09
N VAL A 138 -4.84 16.27 6.28
CA VAL A 138 -6.02 15.97 5.46
C VAL A 138 -7.22 15.66 6.35
N SER A 139 -7.06 14.83 7.37
CA SER A 139 -8.13 14.45 8.30
C SER A 139 -8.72 15.64 9.06
N ASP A 140 -7.88 16.60 9.46
CA ASP A 140 -8.30 17.83 10.16
C ASP A 140 -9.13 18.76 9.25
N LEU A 141 -8.78 18.82 7.96
CA LEU A 141 -9.37 19.74 6.97
C LEU A 141 -10.48 19.11 6.12
N CYS A 142 -10.61 17.80 6.12
CA CYS A 142 -11.60 17.07 5.35
C CYS A 142 -12.98 17.16 6.01
N ASP A 143 -14.05 17.26 5.21
CA ASP A 143 -15.42 17.34 5.70
C ASP A 143 -16.09 15.98 5.91
N VAL A 144 -15.46 14.90 5.46
CA VAL A 144 -15.98 13.53 5.56
C VAL A 144 -15.10 12.66 6.47
N ALA A 145 -15.62 11.48 6.83
CA ALA A 145 -14.90 10.49 7.63
C ALA A 145 -13.58 10.09 6.95
N THR A 146 -12.53 9.99 7.76
CA THR A 146 -11.20 9.54 7.30
C THR A 146 -10.72 8.36 8.12
N TYR A 147 -10.12 7.39 7.44
CA TYR A 147 -9.60 6.15 8.02
C TYR A 147 -8.18 5.91 7.57
N GLU A 148 -7.34 5.36 8.45
CA GLU A 148 -6.06 4.76 8.05
C GLU A 148 -6.08 3.27 8.30
N VAL A 149 -5.46 2.49 7.40
CA VAL A 149 -5.47 1.03 7.43
C VAL A 149 -4.05 0.49 7.37
N GLU A 150 -3.75 -0.44 8.26
CA GLU A 150 -2.44 -1.04 8.43
C GLU A 150 -2.28 -2.29 7.55
N SER A 151 -1.56 -2.15 6.42
CA SER A 151 -1.37 -3.23 5.43
C SER A 151 0.06 -3.79 5.38
N ASP A 152 1.06 -3.06 5.90
CA ASP A 152 2.49 -3.38 5.69
C ASP A 152 3.18 -3.98 6.93
N VAL A 153 2.39 -4.55 7.82
CA VAL A 153 2.86 -5.28 9.01
C VAL A 153 2.12 -6.59 9.17
N LEU A 154 2.75 -7.58 9.78
CA LEU A 154 2.11 -8.86 10.10
C LEU A 154 1.05 -8.67 11.18
N VAL A 155 1.44 -8.09 12.31
CA VAL A 155 0.57 -7.78 13.44
C VAL A 155 0.46 -6.28 13.58
N PRO A 156 -0.76 -5.72 13.71
CA PRO A 156 -0.96 -4.29 13.92
C PRO A 156 -0.12 -3.76 15.08
N VAL A 157 0.51 -2.61 14.87
CA VAL A 157 1.49 -2.07 15.83
C VAL A 157 0.87 -1.83 17.21
N GLU A 158 -0.35 -1.27 17.25
CA GLU A 158 -1.01 -0.96 18.51
C GLU A 158 -1.59 -2.18 19.23
N TYR A 159 -1.74 -3.30 18.50
CA TYR A 159 -2.17 -4.56 19.11
C TYR A 159 -1.12 -5.14 20.06
N LEU A 160 0.18 -5.01 19.71
CA LEU A 160 1.26 -5.57 20.51
C LEU A 160 1.64 -4.67 21.68
N TYR A 161 1.81 -3.36 21.42
CA TYR A 161 2.30 -2.43 22.42
C TYR A 161 1.74 -1.03 22.22
N GLN A 162 1.17 -0.48 23.29
CA GLN A 162 0.77 0.93 23.33
C GLN A 162 1.95 1.87 23.68
N LYS A 163 3.11 1.33 24.09
CA LYS A 163 4.31 2.08 24.50
C LYS A 163 5.54 1.57 23.77
N SER A 164 6.54 2.43 23.61
CA SER A 164 7.84 2.05 23.06
C SER A 164 8.47 0.89 23.80
N VAL A 165 8.94 -0.10 23.04
CA VAL A 165 9.66 -1.28 23.58
C VAL A 165 11.14 -1.11 23.29
N PRO A 166 11.99 -1.04 24.32
CA PRO A 166 13.41 -0.69 24.14
C PRO A 166 14.25 -1.79 23.49
N TYR A 167 13.78 -3.03 23.49
CA TYR A 167 14.58 -4.18 23.03
C TYR A 167 13.80 -5.07 22.05
N ALA A 168 14.43 -5.40 20.93
CA ALA A 168 13.86 -6.23 19.86
C ALA A 168 13.41 -7.63 20.35
N TYR A 169 14.09 -8.23 21.31
CA TYR A 169 13.72 -9.55 21.83
C TYR A 169 12.38 -9.55 22.57
N LEU A 170 12.06 -8.47 23.30
CA LEU A 170 10.76 -8.32 23.97
C LEU A 170 9.63 -8.22 22.95
N TYR A 171 9.87 -7.47 21.87
CA TYR A 171 8.93 -7.38 20.77
C TYR A 171 8.71 -8.73 20.09
N ARG A 172 9.79 -9.48 19.84
CA ARG A 172 9.73 -10.83 19.24
C ARG A 172 8.89 -11.78 20.09
N ASN A 173 9.15 -11.86 21.39
CA ASN A 173 8.42 -12.74 22.29
C ASN A 173 6.91 -12.42 22.38
N ALA A 174 6.54 -11.13 22.24
CA ALA A 174 5.15 -10.73 22.19
C ALA A 174 4.51 -11.06 20.84
N LEU A 175 5.24 -10.83 19.74
CA LEU A 175 4.81 -11.15 18.39
C LEU A 175 4.51 -12.65 18.23
N GLU A 176 5.41 -13.52 18.67
CA GLU A 176 5.27 -14.97 18.56
C GLU A 176 3.99 -15.51 19.21
N LYS A 177 3.54 -14.90 20.30
CA LYS A 177 2.32 -15.32 21.02
C LYS A 177 1.01 -15.06 20.26
N VAL A 178 1.02 -14.15 19.31
CA VAL A 178 -0.19 -13.68 18.62
C VAL A 178 -0.11 -13.85 17.11
N LEU A 179 1.05 -14.26 16.60
CA LEU A 179 1.34 -14.29 15.17
C LEU A 179 0.33 -15.14 14.39
N ASP A 180 -0.01 -16.33 14.90
CA ASP A 180 -0.94 -17.27 14.24
C ASP A 180 -2.32 -16.65 13.99
N ARG A 181 -2.74 -15.71 14.83
CA ARG A 181 -4.01 -14.99 14.64
C ARG A 181 -4.00 -14.10 13.40
N PHE A 182 -2.82 -13.58 13.02
CA PHE A 182 -2.67 -12.62 11.93
C PHE A 182 -2.08 -13.23 10.65
N LEU A 183 -1.64 -14.49 10.70
CA LEU A 183 -1.19 -15.25 9.53
C LEU A 183 -2.39 -15.83 8.76
N VAL A 184 -3.27 -14.95 8.31
CA VAL A 184 -4.49 -15.29 7.57
C VAL A 184 -4.44 -14.60 6.22
N GLU A 185 -4.84 -15.30 5.16
CA GLU A 185 -4.96 -14.69 3.83
C GLU A 185 -5.96 -13.53 3.85
N VAL A 186 -5.70 -12.54 3.01
CA VAL A 186 -6.59 -11.40 2.84
C VAL A 186 -7.56 -11.74 1.72
N ASP A 187 -8.84 -11.77 2.05
CA ASP A 187 -9.89 -12.01 1.06
C ASP A 187 -9.93 -10.87 0.03
N THR A 188 -9.98 -11.22 -1.23
CA THR A 188 -10.18 -10.28 -2.33
C THR A 188 -11.66 -10.03 -2.53
N LEU A 189 -12.11 -8.80 -2.32
CA LEU A 189 -13.51 -8.39 -2.49
C LEU A 189 -13.76 -7.88 -3.91
N GLU A 190 -14.92 -8.19 -4.46
CA GLU A 190 -15.33 -7.63 -5.73
C GLU A 190 -16.12 -6.32 -5.49
N PRO A 191 -15.81 -5.23 -6.24
CA PRO A 191 -16.61 -4.02 -6.20
C PRO A 191 -17.99 -4.26 -6.83
N GLU A 192 -19.06 -3.98 -6.09
CA GLU A 192 -20.43 -4.10 -6.63
C GLU A 192 -20.70 -3.06 -7.74
N ILE A 193 -20.09 -1.89 -7.62
CA ILE A 193 -20.16 -0.81 -8.61
C ILE A 193 -18.78 -0.54 -9.16
N LYS A 194 -18.61 -0.76 -10.47
CA LYS A 194 -17.36 -0.48 -11.17
C LYS A 194 -17.19 1.01 -11.43
N SER A 195 -15.96 1.50 -11.37
CA SER A 195 -15.64 2.93 -11.58
C SER A 195 -14.81 3.21 -12.82
N ASN A 196 -14.37 2.21 -13.57
CA ASN A 196 -13.52 2.40 -14.76
C ASN A 196 -14.11 3.34 -15.78
N ASP A 197 -15.44 3.24 -16.01
CA ASP A 197 -16.17 4.00 -17.03
C ASP A 197 -16.65 5.36 -16.52
N LEU A 198 -16.40 5.69 -15.24
CA LEU A 198 -16.75 6.99 -14.68
C LEU A 198 -15.76 8.04 -15.16
N ASP A 199 -16.31 9.14 -15.67
CA ASP A 199 -15.49 10.27 -16.13
C ASP A 199 -15.06 11.13 -14.93
N PHE A 200 -13.82 10.92 -14.50
CA PHE A 200 -13.16 11.74 -13.50
C PHE A 200 -12.10 12.59 -14.20
N ASN A 201 -12.50 13.76 -14.67
CA ASN A 201 -11.59 14.71 -15.31
C ASN A 201 -10.83 15.53 -14.26
N PHE A 202 -9.54 15.22 -14.08
CA PHE A 202 -8.65 15.99 -13.23
C PHE A 202 -7.50 16.57 -14.06
N GLU A 203 -7.30 17.89 -13.98
CA GLU A 203 -6.31 18.64 -14.76
C GLU A 203 -4.88 18.12 -14.62
N ASN A 204 -4.55 17.49 -13.48
CA ASN A 204 -3.21 17.01 -13.14
C ASN A 204 -3.04 15.50 -13.32
N GLN A 205 -3.94 14.84 -14.04
CA GLN A 205 -3.82 13.40 -14.30
C GLN A 205 -2.65 13.12 -15.22
N LEU A 206 -1.82 12.17 -14.80
CA LEU A 206 -0.66 11.71 -15.56
C LEU A 206 -1.06 10.49 -16.41
N ASN A 207 -0.78 10.60 -17.71
CA ASN A 207 -0.77 9.49 -18.63
C ASN A 207 0.70 9.20 -18.98
N PHE A 208 1.11 7.95 -18.83
CA PHE A 208 2.48 7.54 -19.03
C PHE A 208 2.63 6.88 -20.40
N ASP A 209 2.89 7.67 -21.43
CA ASP A 209 3.29 7.15 -22.75
C ASP A 209 4.75 6.67 -22.68
N ASN A 210 5.59 7.35 -21.91
CA ASN A 210 6.99 7.01 -21.70
C ASN A 210 7.42 7.38 -20.26
N VAL A 211 7.81 6.37 -19.48
CA VAL A 211 8.30 6.54 -18.09
C VAL A 211 9.57 7.39 -18.03
N GLU A 212 10.48 7.22 -19.00
CA GLU A 212 11.74 7.97 -19.05
C GLU A 212 11.51 9.47 -19.25
N ASP A 213 10.63 9.84 -20.18
CA ASP A 213 10.30 11.23 -20.44
C ASP A 213 9.66 11.90 -19.22
N PHE A 214 8.80 11.16 -18.53
CA PHE A 214 8.21 11.65 -17.29
C PHE A 214 9.26 11.87 -16.19
N ILE A 215 10.15 10.91 -15.96
CA ILE A 215 11.24 11.04 -14.98
C ILE A 215 12.14 12.23 -15.32
N ASN A 216 12.45 12.41 -16.62
CA ASN A 216 13.27 13.52 -17.09
C ASN A 216 12.59 14.90 -16.88
N SER A 217 11.25 14.94 -16.83
CA SER A 217 10.48 16.16 -16.54
C SER A 217 10.45 16.53 -15.06
N LEU A 218 10.80 15.61 -14.15
CA LEU A 218 10.82 15.87 -12.72
C LEU A 218 12.05 16.68 -12.29
N ASN A 219 11.84 17.59 -11.34
CA ASN A 219 12.93 18.34 -10.71
C ASN A 219 13.53 17.58 -9.52
N ILE A 220 14.25 16.50 -9.84
CA ILE A 220 14.86 15.58 -8.89
C ILE A 220 16.35 15.41 -9.14
N ASP A 221 17.08 14.84 -8.18
CA ASP A 221 18.48 14.47 -8.37
C ASP A 221 18.59 13.33 -9.39
N LYS A 222 19.30 13.60 -10.49
CA LYS A 222 19.58 12.67 -11.59
C LYS A 222 21.00 12.16 -11.60
N SER A 223 21.82 12.52 -10.62
CA SER A 223 23.22 12.07 -10.51
C SER A 223 23.31 10.56 -10.22
N VAL A 224 22.30 10.02 -9.49
CA VAL A 224 22.19 8.59 -9.18
C VAL A 224 21.28 7.93 -10.20
N LYS A 225 21.88 7.24 -11.16
CA LYS A 225 21.14 6.57 -12.23
C LYS A 225 20.28 5.41 -11.72
N SER A 226 19.28 5.05 -12.51
CA SER A 226 18.42 3.89 -12.28
C SER A 226 19.22 2.58 -12.26
N VAL A 227 18.63 1.53 -11.72
CA VAL A 227 19.22 0.19 -11.58
C VAL A 227 18.34 -0.88 -12.24
N GLU A 228 17.64 -0.52 -13.30
CA GLU A 228 16.73 -1.40 -14.05
C GLU A 228 17.35 -2.72 -14.51
N ASN A 229 18.66 -2.76 -14.69
CA ASN A 229 19.40 -3.99 -15.02
C ASN A 229 19.50 -4.98 -13.85
N PHE A 230 19.25 -4.51 -12.61
CA PHE A 230 19.36 -5.31 -11.39
C PHE A 230 18.01 -5.43 -10.68
N TYR A 231 17.24 -4.34 -10.65
CA TYR A 231 15.95 -4.27 -9.95
C TYR A 231 14.92 -3.57 -10.84
N LYS A 232 13.85 -4.26 -11.10
CA LYS A 232 12.69 -3.75 -11.82
C LYS A 232 11.52 -3.63 -10.85
N GLY A 233 10.84 -2.48 -10.83
CA GLY A 233 9.69 -2.28 -9.94
C GLY A 233 8.48 -3.14 -10.33
N GLY A 234 7.68 -3.48 -9.33
CA GLY A 234 6.40 -4.17 -9.50
C GLY A 234 6.28 -5.50 -8.77
N SER A 235 5.04 -5.86 -8.46
CA SER A 235 4.70 -7.08 -7.71
C SER A 235 5.12 -8.36 -8.44
N ASP A 236 5.07 -8.40 -9.78
CA ASP A 236 5.47 -9.57 -10.57
C ASP A 236 6.93 -9.94 -10.30
N GLU A 237 7.80 -8.96 -10.32
CA GLU A 237 9.22 -9.18 -10.05
C GLU A 237 9.48 -9.53 -8.59
N ALA A 238 8.76 -8.90 -7.67
CA ALA A 238 8.82 -9.27 -6.26
C ALA A 238 8.41 -10.74 -6.03
N TYR A 239 7.36 -11.22 -6.68
CA TYR A 239 6.94 -12.62 -6.60
C TYR A 239 7.93 -13.58 -7.24
N ARG A 240 8.53 -13.18 -8.36
CA ARG A 240 9.60 -13.97 -8.99
C ARG A 240 10.80 -14.16 -8.05
N LEU A 241 11.22 -13.06 -7.37
CA LEU A 241 12.30 -13.10 -6.40
C LEU A 241 11.93 -13.90 -5.15
N LEU A 242 10.69 -13.78 -4.66
CA LEU A 242 10.21 -14.58 -3.53
C LEU A 242 10.25 -16.08 -3.85
N LYS A 243 9.77 -16.45 -5.03
CA LYS A 243 9.80 -17.84 -5.50
C LYS A 243 11.24 -18.36 -5.60
N ASP A 244 12.13 -17.62 -6.23
CA ASP A 244 13.57 -17.96 -6.33
C ASP A 244 14.20 -18.13 -4.93
N PHE A 245 13.86 -17.22 -4.00
CA PHE A 245 14.32 -17.30 -2.62
C PHE A 245 13.85 -18.59 -1.94
N ILE A 246 12.57 -18.91 -2.02
CA ILE A 246 11.99 -20.09 -1.39
C ILE A 246 12.60 -21.37 -1.96
N GLU A 247 12.66 -21.50 -3.30
CA GLU A 247 13.09 -22.73 -3.96
C GLU A 247 14.59 -22.98 -3.87
N ARG A 248 15.43 -21.93 -3.90
CA ARG A 248 16.87 -22.07 -4.06
C ARG A 248 17.70 -21.58 -2.90
N LYS A 249 17.27 -20.55 -2.19
CA LYS A 249 18.10 -19.84 -1.19
C LYS A 249 17.68 -20.13 0.25
N LEU A 250 16.40 -20.30 0.52
CA LEU A 250 15.87 -20.50 1.86
C LEU A 250 16.49 -21.65 2.63
N PRO A 251 16.78 -22.83 2.04
CA PRO A 251 17.45 -23.93 2.74
C PRO A 251 18.82 -23.56 3.30
N PHE A 252 19.51 -22.60 2.68
CA PHE A 252 20.85 -22.17 3.06
C PHE A 252 20.88 -20.81 3.77
N TYR A 253 19.71 -20.14 3.87
CA TYR A 253 19.61 -18.78 4.35
C TYR A 253 20.20 -18.60 5.76
N LYS A 254 19.92 -19.50 6.68
CA LYS A 254 20.40 -19.43 8.07
C LYS A 254 21.93 -19.34 8.14
N GLU A 255 22.62 -20.09 7.32
CA GLU A 255 24.08 -20.21 7.34
C GLU A 255 24.76 -19.10 6.52
N LYS A 256 24.16 -18.75 5.36
CA LYS A 256 24.82 -17.93 4.34
C LYS A 256 24.37 -16.48 4.27
N ARG A 257 23.29 -16.10 4.96
CA ARG A 257 22.72 -14.74 4.86
C ARG A 257 23.70 -13.61 5.28
N ASN A 258 24.70 -13.92 6.10
CA ASN A 258 25.68 -12.97 6.58
C ASN A 258 27.00 -12.98 5.78
N ASP A 259 27.11 -13.85 4.80
CA ASP A 259 28.29 -13.94 3.93
C ASP A 259 28.10 -13.01 2.72
N PRO A 260 28.84 -11.88 2.64
CA PRO A 260 28.69 -10.92 1.55
C PRO A 260 29.19 -11.42 0.20
N THR A 261 29.89 -12.58 0.16
CA THR A 261 30.40 -13.18 -1.08
C THR A 261 29.38 -14.05 -1.77
N THR A 262 28.21 -14.27 -1.15
CA THR A 262 27.14 -15.14 -1.66
C THR A 262 25.82 -14.38 -1.77
N ASP A 263 24.94 -14.82 -2.70
CA ASP A 263 23.59 -14.27 -2.86
C ASP A 263 22.53 -15.24 -2.32
N TYR A 264 22.45 -15.36 -0.99
CA TYR A 264 21.42 -16.16 -0.31
C TYR A 264 20.38 -15.33 0.46
N THR A 265 20.23 -14.04 0.11
CA THR A 265 19.18 -13.19 0.63
C THR A 265 17.97 -13.15 -0.33
N SER A 266 16.81 -12.72 0.17
CA SER A 266 15.59 -12.67 -0.65
C SER A 266 15.59 -11.56 -1.70
N ASN A 267 16.41 -10.53 -1.51
CA ASN A 267 16.44 -9.31 -2.33
C ASN A 267 15.09 -8.55 -2.41
N LEU A 268 14.18 -8.79 -1.44
CA LEU A 268 12.84 -8.20 -1.40
C LEU A 268 12.79 -6.80 -0.75
N SER A 269 13.89 -6.32 -0.15
CA SER A 269 13.89 -5.05 0.57
C SER A 269 13.34 -3.85 -0.21
N PRO A 270 13.67 -3.63 -1.50
CA PRO A 270 13.10 -2.53 -2.26
C PRO A 270 11.57 -2.66 -2.42
N TYR A 271 11.09 -3.86 -2.67
CA TYR A 271 9.66 -4.14 -2.88
C TYR A 271 8.85 -4.00 -1.59
N LEU A 272 9.40 -4.42 -0.45
CA LEU A 272 8.80 -4.20 0.87
C LEU A 272 8.81 -2.72 1.24
N HIS A 273 9.87 -1.97 0.87
CA HIS A 273 9.97 -0.53 1.11
C HIS A 273 8.86 0.26 0.39
N PHE A 274 8.58 -0.09 -0.86
CA PHE A 274 7.53 0.56 -1.66
C PHE A 274 6.16 -0.12 -1.51
N GLY A 275 6.04 -1.15 -0.68
CA GLY A 275 4.80 -1.89 -0.51
C GLY A 275 4.32 -2.64 -1.76
N GLN A 276 5.23 -2.94 -2.68
CA GLN A 276 4.95 -3.69 -3.92
C GLN A 276 4.80 -5.20 -3.68
N ILE A 277 5.09 -5.67 -2.47
CA ILE A 277 4.77 -6.99 -1.96
C ILE A 277 4.37 -6.88 -0.49
N SER A 278 3.38 -7.68 -0.09
CA SER A 278 2.95 -7.72 1.30
C SER A 278 3.91 -8.55 2.16
N PRO A 279 4.35 -8.06 3.35
CA PRO A 279 5.09 -8.88 4.29
C PRO A 279 4.29 -10.10 4.76
N LEU A 280 2.97 -10.00 4.85
CA LEU A 280 2.09 -11.13 5.16
C LEU A 280 2.15 -12.21 4.07
N LYS A 281 2.07 -11.80 2.78
CA LYS A 281 2.23 -12.73 1.65
C LYS A 281 3.57 -13.45 1.69
N VAL A 282 4.66 -12.70 1.94
CA VAL A 282 6.02 -13.29 2.03
C VAL A 282 6.07 -14.37 3.11
N VAL A 283 5.54 -14.09 4.29
CA VAL A 283 5.58 -15.05 5.41
C VAL A 283 4.69 -16.26 5.14
N LEU A 284 3.48 -16.07 4.62
CA LEU A 284 2.58 -17.17 4.28
C LEU A 284 3.19 -18.10 3.22
N GLU A 285 3.83 -17.57 2.18
CA GLU A 285 4.47 -18.40 1.14
C GLU A 285 5.69 -19.16 1.69
N VAL A 286 6.47 -18.54 2.58
CA VAL A 286 7.55 -19.23 3.28
C VAL A 286 7.00 -20.37 4.14
N PHE A 287 5.93 -20.16 4.92
CA PHE A 287 5.36 -21.22 5.74
C PHE A 287 4.73 -22.36 4.92
N LYS A 288 4.16 -22.07 3.74
CA LYS A 288 3.65 -23.13 2.84
C LYS A 288 4.75 -24.04 2.28
N SER A 289 6.01 -23.60 2.33
CA SER A 289 7.16 -24.34 1.80
C SER A 289 7.82 -25.28 2.82
N TYR A 290 7.37 -25.24 4.06
CA TYR A 290 7.79 -26.13 5.14
C TYR A 290 6.70 -27.18 5.44
#